data_04d6aa218c7871611493701fc7ced6a6
#
_entry.id   04d6aa218c7871611493701fc7ced6a6
#
_cell.length_a   1.000
_cell.length_b   1.000
_cell.length_c   1.000
_cell.angle_alpha   90.00
_cell.angle_beta   90.00
_cell.angle_gamma   90.00
#
_symmetry.space_group_name_H-M   'P 1'
#
loop_
_entity.id
_entity.type
_entity.pdbx_description
1 polymer ?
#
loop_
_entity_poly.entity_id
_entity_poly.type
_entity_poly.pdbx_seq_one_letter_code
_entity_poly.pdbx_strand_id
1 'polypeptide(L)'
;EGRLKDMADCCQTFLEVYGILEDAQGGGAEAVRHALYTAVSDLCPQAVDDRNRELLDPSLSFARDIVMNRDLTDLRYLYLYGDYISDNELDTARYLNQLPQETVTAMAATFTEGYRRGFELAHVDLSKKSLVDVRYCIGFERVIREAVKQFRQMGLEAVIYRFAVHLMNRRGSEKIGYYGTPANAQCDYDHRCDLGLFLDHDLKQRKLDAQRNAYERRRELAAGMAGPAVMEIFGEEAFIPVNKPEAVSYTPYQLKLMSQMQRDSVRITYQYINGEERSFAIISYP
;
A
#
# COMPACT_ATOMS: atom_id res chain seq x y z
N GLU A 1 -10.43 -3.99 14.75
CA GLU A 1 -11.79 -3.40 14.71
C GLU A 1 -12.10 -2.80 13.34
N GLY A 2 -11.21 -2.02 12.72
CA GLY A 2 -11.46 -1.40 11.40
C GLY A 2 -11.81 -2.42 10.31
N ARG A 3 -11.13 -3.55 10.24
CA ARG A 3 -11.41 -4.61 9.25
C ARG A 3 -12.81 -5.22 9.38
N LEU A 4 -13.33 -5.37 10.60
CA LEU A 4 -14.68 -5.91 10.80
C LEU A 4 -15.74 -4.92 10.31
N LYS A 5 -15.51 -3.62 10.49
CA LYS A 5 -16.38 -2.59 9.96
C LYS A 5 -16.38 -2.60 8.42
N ASP A 6 -15.21 -2.61 7.81
CA ASP A 6 -15.08 -2.66 6.34
C ASP A 6 -15.77 -3.89 5.75
N MET A 7 -15.61 -5.05 6.40
CA MET A 7 -16.33 -6.27 6.01
C MET A 7 -17.83 -6.13 6.16
N ALA A 8 -18.32 -5.51 7.25
CA ALA A 8 -19.75 -5.29 7.46
C ALA A 8 -20.32 -4.35 6.39
N ASP A 9 -19.62 -3.27 6.06
CA ASP A 9 -20.03 -2.31 5.03
C ASP A 9 -20.04 -2.98 3.64
N CYS A 10 -19.05 -3.82 3.31
CA CYS A 10 -19.04 -4.61 2.08
C CYS A 10 -20.19 -5.61 2.03
N CYS A 11 -20.48 -6.32 3.14
CA CYS A 11 -21.59 -7.26 3.21
C CYS A 11 -22.94 -6.55 3.04
N GLN A 12 -23.11 -5.38 3.64
CA GLN A 12 -24.33 -4.60 3.49
C GLN A 12 -24.54 -4.13 2.05
N THR A 13 -23.50 -3.63 1.41
CA THR A 13 -23.53 -3.24 -0.02
C THR A 13 -23.86 -4.45 -0.90
N PHE A 14 -23.27 -5.62 -0.60
CA PHE A 14 -23.58 -6.85 -1.32
C PHE A 14 -25.05 -7.23 -1.20
N LEU A 15 -25.62 -7.19 0.02
CA LEU A 15 -27.03 -7.52 0.26
C LEU A 15 -27.97 -6.53 -0.43
N GLU A 16 -27.62 -5.25 -0.48
CA GLU A 16 -28.37 -4.24 -1.22
C GLU A 16 -28.38 -4.53 -2.72
N VAL A 17 -27.21 -4.78 -3.30
CA VAL A 17 -27.09 -5.15 -4.73
C VAL A 17 -27.82 -6.45 -5.03
N TYR A 18 -27.68 -7.45 -4.17
CA TYR A 18 -28.41 -8.71 -4.31
C TYR A 18 -29.93 -8.49 -4.30
N GLY A 19 -30.45 -7.69 -3.37
CA GLY A 19 -31.87 -7.34 -3.30
C GLY A 19 -32.37 -6.65 -4.58
N ILE A 20 -31.57 -5.73 -5.16
CA ILE A 20 -31.90 -5.06 -6.43
C ILE A 20 -31.99 -6.09 -7.59
N LEU A 21 -31.09 -7.07 -7.61
CA LEU A 21 -31.06 -8.11 -8.66
C LEU A 21 -32.19 -9.12 -8.52
N GLU A 22 -32.61 -9.43 -7.30
CA GLU A 22 -33.78 -10.34 -7.04
C GLU A 22 -35.11 -9.66 -7.30
N ASP A 23 -35.18 -8.31 -7.19
CA ASP A 23 -36.42 -7.59 -7.51
C ASP A 23 -36.57 -7.46 -9.04
N ALA A 24 -37.49 -8.21 -9.60
CA ALA A 24 -37.82 -8.19 -11.04
C ALA A 24 -38.21 -6.79 -11.58
N GLN A 25 -38.55 -5.84 -10.70
CA GLN A 25 -38.84 -4.44 -11.01
C GLN A 25 -37.71 -3.47 -10.59
N GLY A 26 -36.62 -3.97 -10.04
CA GLY A 26 -35.58 -3.23 -9.33
C GLY A 26 -34.64 -2.38 -10.18
N GLY A 27 -34.99 -2.01 -11.41
CA GLY A 27 -34.26 -1.06 -12.23
C GLY A 27 -32.97 -1.59 -12.87
N GLY A 28 -32.64 -2.86 -12.69
CA GLY A 28 -31.55 -3.53 -13.41
C GLY A 28 -30.16 -2.94 -13.17
N ALA A 29 -29.34 -2.92 -14.22
CA ALA A 29 -27.93 -2.52 -14.15
C ALA A 29 -27.69 -1.07 -13.66
N GLU A 30 -28.63 -0.16 -13.93
CA GLU A 30 -28.51 1.24 -13.50
C GLU A 30 -28.71 1.38 -11.99
N ALA A 31 -29.68 0.67 -11.40
CA ALA A 31 -29.88 0.66 -9.95
C ALA A 31 -28.69 0.04 -9.21
N VAL A 32 -28.13 -1.06 -9.74
CA VAL A 32 -26.91 -1.67 -9.21
C VAL A 32 -25.74 -0.68 -9.27
N ARG A 33 -25.54 -0.01 -10.42
CA ARG A 33 -24.49 1.00 -10.57
C ARG A 33 -24.65 2.14 -9.56
N HIS A 34 -25.87 2.62 -9.37
CA HIS A 34 -26.16 3.68 -8.42
C HIS A 34 -25.88 3.27 -6.98
N ALA A 35 -26.30 2.08 -6.55
CA ALA A 35 -26.00 1.55 -5.22
C ALA A 35 -24.49 1.42 -4.99
N LEU A 36 -23.76 0.85 -5.94
CA LEU A 36 -22.31 0.73 -5.86
C LEU A 36 -21.61 2.09 -5.86
N TYR A 37 -22.05 3.05 -6.68
CA TYR A 37 -21.51 4.41 -6.68
C TYR A 37 -21.70 5.09 -5.33
N THR A 38 -22.88 4.98 -4.75
CA THR A 38 -23.21 5.55 -3.44
C THR A 38 -22.29 4.96 -2.36
N ALA A 39 -22.19 3.63 -2.30
CA ALA A 39 -21.32 2.95 -1.35
C ALA A 39 -19.85 3.38 -1.50
N VAL A 40 -19.31 3.39 -2.72
CA VAL A 40 -17.93 3.82 -3.00
C VAL A 40 -17.72 5.29 -2.62
N SER A 41 -18.68 6.16 -2.94
CA SER A 41 -18.63 7.59 -2.65
C SER A 41 -18.66 7.87 -1.15
N ASP A 42 -19.48 7.16 -0.39
CA ASP A 42 -19.62 7.32 1.05
C ASP A 42 -18.43 6.77 1.84
N LEU A 43 -17.88 5.65 1.39
CA LEU A 43 -16.69 5.04 2.00
C LEU A 43 -15.38 5.79 1.64
N CYS A 44 -15.38 6.58 0.57
CA CYS A 44 -14.18 7.25 0.06
C CYS A 44 -13.41 8.07 1.10
N PRO A 45 -14.04 8.96 1.90
CA PRO A 45 -13.29 9.77 2.86
C PRO A 45 -12.60 8.93 3.93
N GLN A 46 -13.26 7.88 4.42
CA GLN A 46 -12.71 6.97 5.42
C GLN A 46 -11.56 6.15 4.84
N ALA A 47 -11.73 5.56 3.65
CA ALA A 47 -10.70 4.77 3.00
C ALA A 47 -9.42 5.58 2.70
N VAL A 48 -9.59 6.84 2.32
CA VAL A 48 -8.44 7.75 2.08
C VAL A 48 -7.76 8.13 3.39
N ASP A 49 -8.54 8.36 4.46
CA ASP A 49 -7.98 8.67 5.78
C ASP A 49 -7.22 7.48 6.38
N ASP A 50 -7.79 6.30 6.33
CA ASP A 50 -7.17 5.07 6.84
C ASP A 50 -5.85 4.80 6.11
N ARG A 51 -5.83 4.93 4.78
CA ARG A 51 -4.58 4.81 4.02
C ARG A 51 -3.53 5.85 4.40
N ASN A 52 -3.94 7.11 4.58
CA ASN A 52 -3.02 8.16 5.01
C ASN A 52 -2.49 7.90 6.43
N ARG A 53 -3.36 7.38 7.31
CA ARG A 53 -2.96 6.96 8.65
C ARG A 53 -1.96 5.82 8.61
N GLU A 54 -2.21 4.78 7.83
CA GLU A 54 -1.29 3.65 7.66
C GLU A 54 0.08 4.09 7.14
N LEU A 55 0.12 5.11 6.27
CA LEU A 55 1.35 5.65 5.71
C LEU A 55 2.17 6.48 6.70
N LEU A 56 1.55 7.14 7.67
CA LEU A 56 2.20 8.17 8.49
C LEU A 56 2.23 7.86 9.98
N ASP A 57 1.33 7.01 10.48
CA ASP A 57 1.16 6.79 11.92
C ASP A 57 1.99 5.59 12.41
N PRO A 58 3.14 5.82 13.07
CA PRO A 58 3.98 4.72 13.56
C PRO A 58 3.36 3.99 14.76
N SER A 59 2.24 4.47 15.33
CA SER A 59 1.51 3.76 16.37
C SER A 59 0.72 2.55 15.82
N LEU A 60 0.45 2.54 14.50
CA LEU A 60 -0.12 1.37 13.83
C LEU A 60 0.96 0.31 13.68
N SER A 61 0.81 -0.79 14.40
CA SER A 61 1.90 -1.73 14.62
C SER A 61 1.69 -3.09 13.95
N PHE A 62 0.62 -3.32 13.20
CA PHE A 62 0.25 -4.65 12.73
C PHE A 62 1.42 -5.39 12.05
N ALA A 63 1.98 -4.85 10.96
CA ALA A 63 3.10 -5.48 10.26
C ALA A 63 4.39 -5.39 11.08
N ARG A 64 4.62 -4.26 11.76
CA ARG A 64 5.79 -4.08 12.63
C ARG A 64 5.79 -5.07 13.79
N ASP A 65 4.65 -5.41 14.38
CA ASP A 65 4.55 -6.41 15.45
C ASP A 65 4.86 -7.81 14.93
N ILE A 66 4.46 -8.14 13.72
CA ILE A 66 4.88 -9.40 13.08
C ILE A 66 6.40 -9.41 12.93
N VAL A 67 6.97 -8.38 12.31
CA VAL A 67 8.41 -8.27 12.05
C VAL A 67 9.21 -8.29 13.36
N MET A 68 8.83 -7.52 14.37
CA MET A 68 9.65 -7.28 15.57
C MET A 68 9.41 -8.30 16.67
N ASN A 69 8.19 -8.82 16.83
CA ASN A 69 7.79 -9.53 18.04
C ASN A 69 7.50 -11.02 17.82
N ARG A 70 7.37 -11.48 16.56
CA ARG A 70 7.11 -12.91 16.30
C ARG A 70 8.41 -13.70 16.16
N ASP A 71 8.32 -15.00 16.45
CA ASP A 71 9.39 -15.94 16.12
C ASP A 71 9.41 -16.15 14.60
N LEU A 72 10.39 -15.55 13.92
CA LEU A 72 10.54 -15.64 12.46
C LEU A 72 11.15 -16.97 12.00
N THR A 73 11.58 -17.83 12.92
CA THR A 73 12.01 -19.19 12.57
C THR A 73 10.81 -20.13 12.38
N ASP A 74 9.68 -19.81 12.98
CA ASP A 74 8.41 -20.50 12.76
C ASP A 74 7.66 -19.84 11.60
N LEU A 75 7.78 -20.41 10.41
CA LEU A 75 7.23 -19.84 9.16
C LEU A 75 5.71 -19.59 9.19
N ARG A 76 5.00 -20.08 10.23
CA ARG A 76 3.57 -19.78 10.38
C ARG A 76 3.31 -18.27 10.59
N TYR A 77 4.33 -17.50 10.97
CA TYR A 77 4.19 -16.04 11.07
C TYR A 77 3.76 -15.39 9.74
N LEU A 78 4.14 -15.96 8.59
CA LEU A 78 3.78 -15.45 7.26
C LEU A 78 2.24 -15.36 7.08
N TYR A 79 1.50 -16.33 7.61
CA TYR A 79 0.05 -16.35 7.51
C TYR A 79 -0.65 -15.33 8.42
N LEU A 80 0.08 -14.69 9.34
CA LEU A 80 -0.48 -13.62 10.17
C LEU A 80 -0.78 -12.35 9.37
N TYR A 81 -0.16 -12.18 8.20
CA TYR A 81 -0.49 -11.07 7.30
C TYR A 81 -1.92 -11.17 6.77
N GLY A 82 -2.49 -12.39 6.69
CA GLY A 82 -3.82 -12.64 6.14
C GLY A 82 -3.87 -12.49 4.62
N ASP A 83 -2.73 -12.60 3.97
CA ASP A 83 -2.57 -12.59 2.51
C ASP A 83 -2.23 -13.99 1.99
N TYR A 84 -2.33 -14.18 0.67
CA TYR A 84 -1.83 -15.38 0.03
C TYR A 84 -0.31 -15.46 0.20
N ILE A 85 0.19 -16.63 0.55
CA ILE A 85 1.63 -16.90 0.68
C ILE A 85 1.98 -17.95 -0.36
N SER A 86 2.80 -17.57 -1.32
CA SER A 86 3.29 -18.46 -2.37
C SER A 86 4.52 -19.27 -1.89
N ASP A 87 4.91 -20.24 -2.70
CA ASP A 87 6.14 -20.98 -2.44
C ASP A 87 7.37 -20.07 -2.46
N ASN A 88 7.37 -19.01 -3.27
CA ASN A 88 8.48 -18.05 -3.32
C ASN A 88 8.69 -17.32 -1.99
N GLU A 89 7.62 -16.82 -1.35
CA GLU A 89 7.71 -16.19 -0.05
C GLU A 89 8.16 -17.18 1.03
N LEU A 90 7.63 -18.41 1.00
CA LEU A 90 8.04 -19.46 1.91
C LEU A 90 9.51 -19.83 1.74
N ASP A 91 9.98 -20.01 0.53
CA ASP A 91 11.37 -20.40 0.24
C ASP A 91 12.34 -19.26 0.54
N THR A 92 11.96 -18.01 0.29
CA THR A 92 12.72 -16.83 0.70
C THR A 92 12.90 -16.80 2.22
N ALA A 93 11.83 -16.96 2.99
CA ALA A 93 11.91 -17.00 4.44
C ALA A 93 12.74 -18.19 4.95
N ARG A 94 12.60 -19.38 4.35
CA ARG A 94 13.41 -20.57 4.66
C ARG A 94 14.89 -20.31 4.41
N TYR A 95 15.23 -19.75 3.25
CA TYR A 95 16.60 -19.43 2.90
C TYR A 95 17.21 -18.44 3.89
N LEU A 96 16.54 -17.34 4.15
CA LEU A 96 17.01 -16.34 5.10
C LEU A 96 17.17 -16.91 6.53
N ASN A 97 16.35 -17.89 6.93
CA ASN A 97 16.48 -18.56 8.20
C ASN A 97 17.72 -19.44 8.32
N GLN A 98 18.32 -19.87 7.21
CA GLN A 98 19.57 -20.63 7.20
C GLN A 98 20.82 -19.73 7.31
N LEU A 99 20.67 -18.42 7.03
CA LEU A 99 21.79 -17.51 7.06
C LEU A 99 22.21 -17.18 8.50
N PRO A 100 23.53 -17.06 8.75
CA PRO A 100 24.04 -16.54 10.01
C PRO A 100 23.47 -15.14 10.31
N GLN A 101 23.26 -14.85 11.59
CA GLN A 101 22.72 -13.55 11.99
C GLN A 101 23.60 -12.37 11.53
N GLU A 102 24.91 -12.56 11.50
CA GLU A 102 25.86 -11.56 11.00
C GLU A 102 25.61 -11.20 9.53
N THR A 103 25.32 -12.20 8.69
CA THR A 103 24.99 -12.01 7.27
C THR A 103 23.68 -11.22 7.13
N VAL A 104 22.65 -11.58 7.88
CA VAL A 104 21.35 -10.88 7.88
C VAL A 104 21.54 -9.43 8.34
N THR A 105 22.34 -9.21 9.36
CA THR A 105 22.65 -7.85 9.87
C THR A 105 23.41 -7.02 8.83
N ALA A 106 24.35 -7.65 8.10
CA ALA A 106 25.11 -6.98 7.02
C ALA A 106 24.20 -6.64 5.82
N MET A 107 23.27 -7.53 5.45
CA MET A 107 22.26 -7.25 4.42
C MET A 107 21.41 -6.02 4.82
N ALA A 108 20.92 -5.99 6.06
CA ALA A 108 20.18 -4.85 6.57
C ALA A 108 21.03 -3.56 6.58
N ALA A 109 22.32 -3.66 6.94
CA ALA A 109 23.23 -2.51 6.94
C ALA A 109 23.47 -1.95 5.53
N THR A 110 23.55 -2.81 4.51
CA THR A 110 23.63 -2.36 3.11
C THR A 110 22.41 -1.53 2.72
N PHE A 111 21.24 -1.97 3.15
CA PHE A 111 19.98 -1.27 2.89
C PHE A 111 19.89 0.08 3.62
N THR A 112 20.14 0.10 4.92
CA THR A 112 20.00 1.30 5.74
C THR A 112 21.12 2.31 5.49
N GLU A 113 22.33 1.85 5.23
CA GLU A 113 23.46 2.72 4.85
C GLU A 113 23.25 3.32 3.45
N GLY A 114 22.74 2.54 2.49
CA GLY A 114 22.33 3.06 1.18
C GLY A 114 21.30 4.17 1.31
N TYR A 115 20.32 4.01 2.22
CA TYR A 115 19.34 5.03 2.53
C TYR A 115 19.99 6.30 3.11
N ARG A 116 20.82 6.17 4.12
CA ARG A 116 21.55 7.28 4.74
C ARG A 116 22.41 8.05 3.73
N ARG A 117 23.15 7.32 2.88
CA ARG A 117 23.96 7.92 1.81
C ARG A 117 23.12 8.65 0.77
N GLY A 118 21.91 8.16 0.46
CA GLY A 118 20.98 8.87 -0.41
C GLY A 118 20.68 10.29 0.09
N PHE A 119 20.51 10.47 1.40
CA PHE A 119 20.32 11.78 2.02
C PHE A 119 21.58 12.65 1.94
N GLU A 120 22.76 12.08 2.19
CA GLU A 120 24.03 12.80 2.08
C GLU A 120 24.27 13.32 0.65
N LEU A 121 24.06 12.46 -0.35
CA LEU A 121 24.25 12.81 -1.76
C LEU A 121 23.23 13.84 -2.25
N ALA A 122 22.02 13.80 -1.72
CA ALA A 122 20.98 14.78 -2.01
C ALA A 122 21.15 16.09 -1.21
N HIS A 123 22.13 16.16 -0.31
CA HIS A 123 22.35 17.28 0.61
C HIS A 123 21.13 17.57 1.50
N VAL A 124 20.38 16.52 1.88
CA VAL A 124 19.21 16.61 2.75
C VAL A 124 19.56 16.21 4.17
N ASP A 125 19.19 17.04 5.13
CA ASP A 125 19.44 16.81 6.54
C ASP A 125 18.45 15.79 7.14
N LEU A 126 18.91 14.56 7.27
CA LEU A 126 18.10 13.44 7.82
C LEU A 126 17.70 13.67 9.28
N SER A 127 18.46 14.47 10.05
CA SER A 127 18.16 14.73 11.46
C SER A 127 16.85 15.49 11.70
N LYS A 128 16.31 16.11 10.66
CA LYS A 128 15.00 16.78 10.68
C LYS A 128 13.83 15.84 10.48
N LYS A 129 14.10 14.57 10.23
CA LYS A 129 13.09 13.55 9.92
C LYS A 129 12.94 12.56 11.06
N SER A 130 11.76 12.00 11.18
CA SER A 130 11.42 11.08 12.27
C SER A 130 10.78 9.77 11.79
N LEU A 131 10.37 9.70 10.53
CA LEU A 131 9.67 8.55 9.95
C LEU A 131 10.35 8.06 8.68
N VAL A 132 10.39 6.74 8.49
CA VAL A 132 10.77 6.08 7.24
C VAL A 132 9.66 5.13 6.80
N ASP A 133 9.24 5.23 5.53
CA ASP A 133 8.29 4.31 4.89
C ASP A 133 9.06 3.08 4.39
N VAL A 134 8.96 1.96 5.13
CA VAL A 134 9.65 0.71 4.79
C VAL A 134 8.76 -0.15 3.91
N ARG A 135 9.29 -0.55 2.76
CA ARG A 135 8.61 -1.39 1.77
C ARG A 135 9.43 -2.64 1.52
N TYR A 136 8.80 -3.81 1.55
CA TYR A 136 9.51 -5.07 1.37
C TYR A 136 8.60 -6.19 0.85
N CYS A 137 9.20 -7.19 0.23
CA CYS A 137 8.53 -8.44 -0.11
C CYS A 137 8.37 -9.31 1.13
N ILE A 138 7.21 -9.93 1.33
CA ILE A 138 7.00 -10.96 2.35
C ILE A 138 8.07 -12.05 2.20
N GLY A 139 8.60 -12.51 3.32
CA GLY A 139 9.73 -13.44 3.40
C GLY A 139 11.04 -12.78 3.84
N PHE A 140 11.17 -11.44 3.73
CA PHE A 140 12.37 -10.69 4.15
C PHE A 140 12.35 -10.21 5.60
N GLU A 141 11.41 -10.62 6.41
CA GLU A 141 11.16 -10.08 7.77
C GLU A 141 12.39 -10.12 8.68
N ARG A 142 13.26 -11.12 8.53
CA ARG A 142 14.53 -11.16 9.29
C ARG A 142 15.44 -9.98 8.97
N VAL A 143 15.57 -9.65 7.69
CA VAL A 143 16.38 -8.51 7.23
C VAL A 143 15.71 -7.20 7.65
N ILE A 144 14.40 -7.11 7.49
CA ILE A 144 13.61 -5.93 7.87
C ILE A 144 13.65 -5.68 9.39
N ARG A 145 13.63 -6.73 10.20
CA ARG A 145 13.81 -6.61 11.66
C ARG A 145 15.10 -5.88 12.02
N GLU A 146 16.21 -6.25 11.41
CA GLU A 146 17.48 -5.58 11.63
C GLU A 146 17.49 -4.17 11.03
N ALA A 147 16.91 -3.97 9.84
CA ALA A 147 16.79 -2.66 9.24
C ALA A 147 15.98 -1.69 10.12
N VAL A 148 14.86 -2.12 10.69
CA VAL A 148 14.05 -1.31 11.62
C VAL A 148 14.86 -0.89 12.85
N LYS A 149 15.69 -1.78 13.41
CA LYS A 149 16.59 -1.44 14.53
C LYS A 149 17.62 -0.39 14.12
N GLN A 150 18.19 -0.53 12.92
CA GLN A 150 19.20 0.39 12.39
C GLN A 150 18.58 1.76 12.03
N PHE A 151 17.39 1.81 11.44
CA PHE A 151 16.65 3.06 11.22
C PHE A 151 16.35 3.79 12.55
N ARG A 152 15.98 3.04 13.57
CA ARG A 152 15.75 3.62 14.91
C ARG A 152 17.03 4.24 15.49
N GLN A 153 18.22 3.65 15.25
CA GLN A 153 19.49 4.24 15.63
C GLN A 153 19.78 5.55 14.88
N MET A 154 19.21 5.74 13.68
CA MET A 154 19.28 6.99 12.92
C MET A 154 18.21 8.02 13.35
N GLY A 155 17.38 7.71 14.35
CA GLY A 155 16.29 8.58 14.80
C GLY A 155 14.99 8.42 14.01
N LEU A 156 14.87 7.37 13.19
CA LEU A 156 13.72 7.13 12.33
C LEU A 156 12.84 5.97 12.86
N GLU A 157 11.57 6.23 13.08
CA GLU A 157 10.59 5.17 13.32
C GLU A 157 10.06 4.63 11.98
N ALA A 158 10.07 3.31 11.85
CA ALA A 158 9.59 2.64 10.66
C ALA A 158 8.06 2.61 10.60
N VAL A 159 7.50 3.05 9.50
CA VAL A 159 6.11 2.85 9.14
C VAL A 159 6.05 1.74 8.10
N ILE A 160 5.25 0.72 8.35
CA ILE A 160 5.03 -0.41 7.47
C ILE A 160 3.53 -0.56 7.32
N TYR A 161 2.99 -0.18 6.18
CA TYR A 161 1.57 -0.29 5.96
C TYR A 161 1.20 -1.41 5.01
N ARG A 162 -0.01 -1.89 5.11
CA ARG A 162 -0.54 -2.89 4.20
C ARG A 162 -0.91 -2.26 2.88
N PHE A 163 -0.52 -2.90 1.78
CA PHE A 163 -1.16 -2.65 0.51
C PHE A 163 -2.60 -3.19 0.57
N ALA A 164 -3.51 -2.39 1.08
CA ALA A 164 -4.92 -2.72 1.00
C ALA A 164 -5.36 -2.65 -0.46
N VAL A 165 -5.66 -3.78 -1.06
CA VAL A 165 -6.37 -3.87 -2.33
C VAL A 165 -7.80 -3.40 -2.05
N HIS A 166 -7.98 -2.10 -2.07
CA HIS A 166 -9.28 -1.46 -1.94
C HIS A 166 -9.66 -0.89 -3.31
N LEU A 167 -10.90 -1.10 -3.75
CA LEU A 167 -11.41 -0.57 -5.03
C LEU A 167 -11.07 0.91 -5.23
N MET A 168 -11.12 1.69 -4.16
CA MET A 168 -10.82 3.11 -4.14
C MET A 168 -9.32 3.44 -4.26
N ASN A 169 -8.46 2.55 -3.81
CA ASN A 169 -7.03 2.76 -3.66
C ASN A 169 -6.19 1.85 -4.55
N ARG A 170 -6.82 0.99 -5.34
CA ARG A 170 -6.12 0.08 -6.24
C ARG A 170 -5.33 0.88 -7.27
N ARG A 171 -4.03 0.78 -7.21
CA ARG A 171 -3.10 1.24 -8.23
C ARG A 171 -2.38 0.00 -8.75
N GLY A 172 -2.59 -0.35 -10.00
CA GLY A 172 -2.28 -1.61 -10.65
C GLY A 172 -0.96 -2.31 -10.29
N SER A 173 0.16 -1.61 -10.15
CA SER A 173 1.48 -2.22 -9.93
C SER A 173 2.27 -1.60 -8.78
N GLU A 174 1.66 -0.74 -7.96
CA GLU A 174 2.41 -0.12 -6.85
C GLU A 174 2.60 -1.11 -5.70
N LYS A 175 3.83 -1.49 -5.49
CA LYS A 175 4.29 -2.21 -4.31
C LYS A 175 4.49 -1.21 -3.18
N ILE A 176 3.71 -1.31 -2.11
CA ILE A 176 3.68 -0.35 -1.00
C ILE A 176 3.61 -1.10 0.33
N GLY A 177 4.51 -0.77 1.26
CA GLY A 177 4.62 -1.46 2.54
C GLY A 177 5.08 -2.89 2.37
N TYR A 178 4.43 -3.85 3.01
CA TYR A 178 4.70 -5.26 2.72
C TYR A 178 3.83 -5.75 1.56
N TYR A 179 4.38 -6.59 0.74
CA TYR A 179 3.70 -7.17 -0.41
C TYR A 179 4.22 -8.56 -0.72
N GLY A 180 3.39 -9.37 -1.34
CA GLY A 180 3.70 -10.72 -1.79
C GLY A 180 3.20 -10.96 -3.21
N THR A 181 3.37 -12.18 -3.67
CA THR A 181 2.84 -12.64 -4.95
C THR A 181 1.30 -12.62 -4.92
N PRO A 182 0.61 -12.07 -5.93
CA PRO A 182 -0.83 -12.13 -5.98
C PRO A 182 -1.32 -13.57 -6.17
N ALA A 183 -2.37 -13.95 -5.48
CA ALA A 183 -2.99 -15.28 -5.62
C ALA A 183 -3.46 -15.57 -7.05
N ASN A 184 -3.85 -14.52 -7.78
CA ASN A 184 -4.27 -14.60 -9.18
C ASN A 184 -3.90 -13.29 -9.91
N ALA A 185 -2.74 -13.28 -10.55
CA ALA A 185 -2.25 -12.11 -11.28
C ALA A 185 -3.17 -11.69 -12.45
N GLN A 186 -3.84 -12.65 -13.10
CA GLN A 186 -4.80 -12.34 -14.16
C GLN A 186 -6.04 -11.64 -13.61
N CYS A 187 -6.56 -12.07 -12.46
CA CYS A 187 -7.67 -11.39 -11.79
C CYS A 187 -7.29 -9.95 -11.45
N ASP A 188 -6.11 -9.74 -10.90
CA ASP A 188 -5.61 -8.40 -10.59
C ASP A 188 -5.49 -7.53 -11.84
N TYR A 189 -5.04 -8.10 -12.93
CA TYR A 189 -4.94 -7.40 -14.21
C TYR A 189 -6.33 -7.05 -14.78
N ASP A 190 -7.29 -7.98 -14.73
CA ASP A 190 -8.65 -7.75 -15.22
C ASP A 190 -9.33 -6.59 -14.48
N HIS A 191 -9.09 -6.47 -13.17
CA HIS A 191 -9.70 -5.47 -12.30
C HIS A 191 -8.89 -4.17 -12.15
N ARG A 192 -7.84 -3.96 -12.94
CA ARG A 192 -6.95 -2.77 -12.84
C ARG A 192 -7.65 -1.44 -13.09
N CYS A 193 -8.77 -1.46 -13.79
CA CYS A 193 -9.51 -0.26 -14.18
C CYS A 193 -10.92 -0.17 -13.56
N ASP A 194 -11.22 -0.94 -12.51
CA ASP A 194 -12.56 -1.00 -11.89
C ASP A 194 -13.07 0.36 -11.41
N LEU A 195 -12.17 1.27 -11.04
CA LEU A 195 -12.56 2.64 -10.72
C LEU A 195 -13.28 3.33 -11.91
N GLY A 196 -13.08 2.85 -13.14
CA GLY A 196 -13.80 3.31 -14.33
C GLY A 196 -15.31 3.11 -14.28
N LEU A 197 -15.82 2.21 -13.40
CA LEU A 197 -17.26 2.06 -13.15
C LEU A 197 -17.85 3.31 -12.47
N PHE A 198 -17.05 4.07 -11.72
CA PHE A 198 -17.53 5.09 -10.79
C PHE A 198 -16.88 6.46 -11.01
N LEU A 199 -15.71 6.52 -11.68
CA LEU A 199 -14.92 7.74 -11.76
C LEU A 199 -15.64 8.84 -12.53
N ASP A 200 -16.01 9.88 -11.81
CA ASP A 200 -16.50 11.15 -12.32
C ASP A 200 -15.77 12.31 -11.64
N HIS A 201 -16.22 13.53 -11.95
CA HIS A 201 -15.64 14.75 -11.37
C HIS A 201 -15.86 14.82 -9.85
N ASP A 202 -17.01 14.42 -9.37
CA ASP A 202 -17.40 14.56 -7.97
C ASP A 202 -16.65 13.56 -7.07
N LEU A 203 -16.53 12.31 -7.51
CA LEU A 203 -15.72 11.32 -6.81
C LEU A 203 -14.23 11.72 -6.78
N LYS A 204 -13.69 12.24 -7.90
CA LYS A 204 -12.34 12.79 -7.94
C LYS A 204 -12.16 13.88 -6.90
N GLN A 205 -13.08 14.87 -6.84
CA GLN A 205 -12.99 15.98 -5.91
C GLN A 205 -13.11 15.51 -4.47
N ARG A 206 -14.06 14.63 -4.17
CA ARG A 206 -14.25 14.03 -2.84
C ARG A 206 -12.98 13.33 -2.36
N LYS A 207 -12.32 12.57 -3.23
CA LYS A 207 -11.06 11.89 -2.92
C LYS A 207 -9.92 12.86 -2.61
N LEU A 208 -9.77 13.95 -3.38
CA LEU A 208 -8.75 14.96 -3.16
C LEU A 208 -8.99 15.76 -1.86
N ASP A 209 -10.25 16.09 -1.56
CA ASP A 209 -10.60 16.78 -0.32
C ASP A 209 -10.39 15.88 0.91
N ALA A 210 -10.75 14.60 0.80
CA ALA A 210 -10.46 13.62 1.84
C ALA A 210 -8.94 13.49 2.08
N GLN A 211 -8.13 13.46 1.02
CA GLN A 211 -6.68 13.41 1.12
C GLN A 211 -6.11 14.65 1.82
N ARG A 212 -6.57 15.84 1.46
CA ARG A 212 -6.15 17.09 2.12
C ARG A 212 -6.49 17.08 3.60
N ASN A 213 -7.71 16.69 3.94
CA ASN A 213 -8.16 16.59 5.32
C ASN A 213 -7.38 15.54 6.12
N ALA A 214 -7.03 14.42 5.51
CA ALA A 214 -6.23 13.37 6.14
C ALA A 214 -4.81 13.85 6.44
N TYR A 215 -4.16 14.53 5.51
CA TYR A 215 -2.84 15.13 5.73
C TYR A 215 -2.88 16.26 6.76
N GLU A 216 -3.93 17.09 6.75
CA GLU A 216 -4.06 18.17 7.73
C GLU A 216 -4.11 17.63 9.16
N ARG A 217 -4.84 16.54 9.38
CA ARG A 217 -4.90 15.87 10.70
C ARG A 217 -3.55 15.28 11.13
N ARG A 218 -2.65 15.00 10.20
CA ARG A 218 -1.34 14.36 10.45
C ARG A 218 -0.17 15.21 9.93
N ARG A 219 -0.34 16.54 9.94
CA ARG A 219 0.63 17.48 9.37
C ARG A 219 2.04 17.30 9.95
N GLU A 220 2.17 17.12 11.26
CA GLU A 220 3.46 16.94 11.92
C GLU A 220 4.12 15.61 11.53
N LEU A 221 3.34 14.52 11.48
CA LEU A 221 3.85 13.22 11.03
C LEU A 221 4.30 13.29 9.57
N ALA A 222 3.51 13.93 8.71
CA ALA A 222 3.86 14.12 7.31
C ALA A 222 5.15 14.93 7.12
N ALA A 223 5.35 15.98 7.88
CA ALA A 223 6.58 16.77 7.87
C ALA A 223 7.80 15.94 8.31
N GLY A 224 7.60 15.00 9.22
CA GLY A 224 8.63 14.07 9.68
C GLY A 224 8.98 12.93 8.70
N MET A 225 8.24 12.75 7.61
CA MET A 225 8.48 11.68 6.65
C MET A 225 9.77 11.91 5.86
N ALA A 226 10.72 10.98 5.99
CA ALA A 226 12.01 11.03 5.30
C ALA A 226 11.91 10.49 3.86
N GLY A 227 10.97 9.61 3.59
CA GLY A 227 10.76 8.97 2.29
C GLY A 227 10.86 7.45 2.34
N PRO A 228 10.68 6.76 1.21
CA PRO A 228 10.64 5.32 1.18
C PRO A 228 12.02 4.67 1.21
N ALA A 229 12.13 3.60 1.99
CA ALA A 229 13.20 2.62 1.91
C ALA A 229 12.60 1.32 1.36
N VAL A 230 13.01 0.93 0.16
CA VAL A 230 12.38 -0.14 -0.62
C VAL A 230 13.32 -1.31 -0.79
N MET A 231 12.84 -2.50 -0.48
CA MET A 231 13.51 -3.77 -0.74
C MET A 231 12.66 -4.59 -1.70
N GLU A 232 13.21 -4.89 -2.87
CA GLU A 232 12.54 -5.63 -3.94
C GLU A 232 13.26 -6.94 -4.24
N ILE A 233 12.58 -7.84 -4.93
CA ILE A 233 13.13 -9.08 -5.47
C ILE A 233 13.17 -8.95 -7.00
N PHE A 234 14.24 -9.43 -7.62
CA PHE A 234 14.32 -9.69 -9.04
C PHE A 234 14.16 -11.18 -9.31
N GLY A 235 13.72 -11.53 -10.50
CA GLY A 235 13.64 -12.93 -10.93
C GLY A 235 12.28 -13.58 -10.75
N GLU A 236 11.24 -12.79 -10.46
CA GLU A 236 9.86 -13.29 -10.56
C GLU A 236 9.56 -13.73 -11.99
N GLU A 237 8.83 -14.83 -12.14
CA GLU A 237 8.35 -15.26 -13.45
C GLU A 237 7.54 -14.14 -14.12
N ALA A 238 7.85 -13.88 -15.41
CA ALA A 238 7.15 -12.84 -16.15
C ALA A 238 5.67 -13.22 -16.33
N PHE A 239 4.77 -12.46 -15.73
CA PHE A 239 3.35 -12.58 -15.97
C PHE A 239 2.99 -11.94 -17.31
N ILE A 240 2.38 -12.72 -18.21
CA ILE A 240 1.86 -12.23 -19.50
C ILE A 240 0.34 -12.11 -19.40
N PRO A 241 -0.21 -10.90 -19.28
CA PRO A 241 -1.63 -10.70 -19.12
C PRO A 241 -2.40 -10.99 -20.41
N VAL A 242 -3.61 -11.53 -20.26
CA VAL A 242 -4.57 -11.66 -21.33
C VAL A 242 -5.62 -10.57 -21.20
N ASN A 243 -5.81 -9.77 -22.26
CA ASN A 243 -6.88 -8.77 -22.27
C ASN A 243 -8.24 -9.47 -22.46
N LYS A 244 -9.18 -9.18 -21.56
CA LYS A 244 -10.56 -9.69 -21.64
C LYS A 244 -11.49 -8.54 -22.03
N PRO A 245 -12.43 -8.76 -22.99
CA PRO A 245 -13.36 -7.73 -23.42
C PRO A 245 -14.33 -7.30 -22.30
N GLU A 246 -14.56 -8.16 -21.31
CA GLU A 246 -15.42 -7.88 -20.15
C GLU A 246 -14.73 -7.01 -19.09
N ALA A 247 -13.39 -6.89 -19.13
CA ALA A 247 -12.67 -6.07 -18.17
C ALA A 247 -12.99 -4.59 -18.36
N VAL A 248 -13.22 -3.92 -17.25
CA VAL A 248 -13.50 -2.47 -17.26
C VAL A 248 -12.32 -1.69 -17.85
N SER A 249 -12.63 -0.71 -18.66
CA SER A 249 -11.65 0.23 -19.22
C SER A 249 -12.08 1.67 -18.99
N TYR A 250 -11.10 2.57 -18.87
CA TYR A 250 -11.39 4.00 -18.75
C TYR A 250 -11.79 4.58 -20.09
N THR A 251 -12.83 5.41 -20.11
CA THR A 251 -13.14 6.29 -21.22
C THR A 251 -12.06 7.37 -21.38
N PRO A 252 -11.92 8.02 -22.55
CA PRO A 252 -10.99 9.14 -22.73
C PRO A 252 -11.20 10.28 -21.72
N TYR A 253 -12.43 10.55 -21.32
CA TYR A 253 -12.75 11.52 -20.29
C TYR A 253 -12.21 11.08 -18.91
N GLN A 254 -12.41 9.82 -18.54
CA GLN A 254 -11.92 9.27 -17.26
C GLN A 254 -10.39 9.20 -17.22
N LEU A 255 -9.71 8.89 -18.33
CA LEU A 255 -8.25 8.96 -18.39
C LEU A 255 -7.74 10.39 -18.11
N LYS A 256 -8.43 11.41 -18.63
CA LYS A 256 -8.13 12.81 -18.31
C LYS A 256 -8.35 13.12 -16.83
N LEU A 257 -9.46 12.66 -16.26
CA LEU A 257 -9.74 12.81 -14.81
C LEU A 257 -8.68 12.13 -13.95
N MET A 258 -8.27 10.90 -14.30
CA MET A 258 -7.20 10.17 -13.61
C MET A 258 -5.89 10.95 -13.61
N SER A 259 -5.48 11.45 -14.78
CA SER A 259 -4.25 12.24 -14.91
C SER A 259 -4.31 13.53 -14.09
N GLN A 260 -5.48 14.19 -14.05
CA GLN A 260 -5.69 15.37 -13.22
C GLN A 260 -5.64 15.01 -11.73
N MET A 261 -6.37 13.97 -11.32
CA MET A 261 -6.43 13.51 -9.94
C MET A 261 -5.03 13.14 -9.42
N GLN A 262 -4.21 12.45 -10.24
CA GLN A 262 -2.85 12.10 -9.86
C GLN A 262 -1.96 13.34 -9.67
N ARG A 263 -2.00 14.32 -10.58
CA ARG A 263 -1.26 15.57 -10.43
C ARG A 263 -1.68 16.36 -9.19
N ASP A 264 -3.00 16.47 -8.97
CA ASP A 264 -3.55 17.20 -7.83
C ASP A 264 -3.23 16.49 -6.51
N SER A 265 -3.29 15.15 -6.48
CA SER A 265 -2.89 14.33 -5.35
C SER A 265 -1.40 14.52 -4.99
N VAL A 266 -0.52 14.55 -5.98
CA VAL A 266 0.92 14.82 -5.77
C VAL A 266 1.13 16.23 -5.21
N ARG A 267 0.42 17.23 -5.74
CA ARG A 267 0.49 18.61 -5.21
C ARG A 267 0.04 18.70 -3.77
N ILE A 268 -1.05 18.01 -3.40
CA ILE A 268 -1.49 17.93 -1.99
C ILE A 268 -0.40 17.29 -1.14
N THR A 269 0.14 16.15 -1.55
CA THR A 269 1.21 15.47 -0.82
C THR A 269 2.40 16.38 -0.57
N TYR A 270 2.85 17.15 -1.57
CA TYR A 270 4.00 18.04 -1.43
C TYR A 270 3.76 19.27 -0.53
N GLN A 271 2.51 19.60 -0.22
CA GLN A 271 2.20 20.64 0.77
C GLN A 271 2.51 20.19 2.21
N TYR A 272 2.55 18.88 2.45
CA TYR A 272 2.74 18.28 3.79
C TYR A 272 4.07 17.52 3.91
N ILE A 273 4.47 16.85 2.85
CA ILE A 273 5.76 16.14 2.76
C ILE A 273 6.63 16.90 1.77
N ASN A 274 7.57 17.71 2.29
CA ASN A 274 8.44 18.51 1.44
C ASN A 274 9.33 17.60 0.57
N GLY A 275 9.17 17.70 -0.75
CA GLY A 275 9.90 16.87 -1.71
C GLY A 275 11.40 17.13 -1.73
N GLU A 276 11.84 18.36 -1.38
CA GLU A 276 13.26 18.74 -1.32
C GLU A 276 13.96 18.27 -0.04
N GLU A 277 13.18 17.86 0.96
CA GLU A 277 13.68 17.39 2.26
C GLU A 277 13.55 15.87 2.41
N ARG A 278 13.43 15.12 1.34
CA ARG A 278 13.34 13.66 1.39
C ARG A 278 14.24 13.00 0.35
N SER A 279 14.55 11.75 0.60
CA SER A 279 15.26 10.90 -0.33
C SER A 279 14.63 9.51 -0.35
N PHE A 280 15.23 8.60 -1.06
CA PHE A 280 14.80 7.20 -1.10
C PHE A 280 16.00 6.28 -1.31
N ALA A 281 15.83 5.02 -0.97
CA ALA A 281 16.72 3.96 -1.41
C ALA A 281 15.88 2.79 -1.93
N ILE A 282 16.34 2.18 -3.00
CA ILE A 282 15.80 0.93 -3.53
C ILE A 282 16.96 -0.05 -3.60
N ILE A 283 16.81 -1.18 -2.94
CA ILE A 283 17.74 -2.30 -3.02
C ILE A 283 16.97 -3.52 -3.51
N SER A 284 17.63 -4.33 -4.32
CA SER A 284 17.03 -5.58 -4.80
C SER A 284 17.96 -6.73 -4.52
N TYR A 285 17.37 -7.84 -4.13
CA TYR A 285 18.02 -9.13 -3.99
C TYR A 285 17.57 -10.06 -5.11
N PRO A 286 18.50 -10.86 -5.71
CA PRO A 286 18.12 -11.84 -6.71
C PRO A 286 17.34 -13.00 -6.11
#